data_343c39b92b1c4154460560bb187f076a
#
_entry.id   343c39b92b1c4154460560bb187f076a
#
_cell.length_a   1.000
_cell.length_b   1.000
_cell.length_c   1.000
_cell.angle_alpha   90.00
_cell.angle_beta   90.00
_cell.angle_gamma   90.00
#
_symmetry.space_group_name_H-M   'P 1'
#
loop_
_entity.id
_entity.type
_entity.pdbx_description
1 polymer ?
#
loop_
_entity_poly.entity_id
_entity_poly.type
_entity_poly.pdbx_seq_one_letter_code
_entity_poly.pdbx_strand_id
1 'polypeptide(L)'
;MTIIAFTGYAGAGKSAAAKILVENGWTRAKFAAPLKNMLRSLLHDQGVIPELIEEMIEGRLKESPSPLLNGRTPRHAMQTLGTEWGRTCIDEDLWVDAAMRFVSGPTVFEDCRFSNEVAAIREAGGTIIEIQRPGVGPVNGHVSEVLVEPDWTIINDGDIEALRSKVHSP
;
A
#
# COMPACT_ATOMS: atom_id res chain seq x y z
N MET A 1 -0.96 19.86 -8.17
CA MET A 1 -0.31 18.53 -8.16
C MET A 1 -1.43 17.51 -8.06
N THR A 2 -1.49 16.50 -8.90
CA THR A 2 -2.62 15.56 -8.88
C THR A 2 -2.20 14.29 -8.12
N ILE A 3 -2.89 13.98 -7.04
CA ILE A 3 -2.65 12.77 -6.23
C ILE A 3 -3.94 11.96 -6.17
N ILE A 4 -3.85 10.66 -6.41
CA ILE A 4 -4.93 9.71 -6.16
C ILE A 4 -4.44 8.68 -5.16
N ALA A 5 -5.25 8.36 -4.16
CA ALA A 5 -4.97 7.27 -3.25
C ALA A 5 -6.10 6.23 -3.30
N PHE A 6 -5.74 4.97 -3.57
CA PHE A 6 -6.68 3.87 -3.56
C PHE A 6 -6.79 3.24 -2.18
N THR A 7 -8.03 3.04 -1.74
CA THR A 7 -8.40 2.27 -0.57
C THR A 7 -9.29 1.08 -0.96
N GLY A 8 -9.63 0.20 -0.01
CA GLY A 8 -10.45 -0.99 -0.23
C GLY A 8 -9.77 -2.28 0.24
N TYR A 9 -10.51 -3.37 0.30
CA TYR A 9 -10.05 -4.66 0.81
C TYR A 9 -8.94 -5.30 -0.03
N ALA A 10 -8.23 -6.25 0.57
CA ALA A 10 -7.26 -7.09 -0.15
C ALA A 10 -7.98 -7.85 -1.28
N GLY A 11 -7.40 -7.88 -2.49
CA GLY A 11 -8.04 -8.53 -3.65
C GLY A 11 -9.07 -7.68 -4.41
N ALA A 12 -9.42 -6.48 -3.94
CA ALA A 12 -10.41 -5.63 -4.63
C ALA A 12 -9.93 -5.07 -5.99
N GLY A 13 -8.60 -5.05 -6.26
CA GLY A 13 -8.06 -4.60 -7.54
C GLY A 13 -7.30 -3.26 -7.49
N LYS A 14 -6.96 -2.76 -6.29
CA LYS A 14 -6.20 -1.51 -6.12
C LYS A 14 -4.91 -1.46 -6.94
N SER A 15 -4.12 -2.53 -6.88
CA SER A 15 -2.85 -2.59 -7.63
C SER A 15 -3.05 -2.63 -9.14
N ALA A 16 -4.15 -3.21 -9.63
CA ALA A 16 -4.53 -3.16 -11.03
C ALA A 16 -4.93 -1.74 -11.44
N ALA A 17 -5.75 -1.07 -10.63
CA ALA A 17 -6.13 0.33 -10.86
C ALA A 17 -4.90 1.26 -10.85
N ALA A 18 -3.99 1.08 -9.88
CA ALA A 18 -2.74 1.85 -9.84
C ALA A 18 -1.85 1.60 -11.07
N LYS A 19 -1.77 0.35 -11.54
CA LYS A 19 -1.02 0.00 -12.75
C LYS A 19 -1.56 0.73 -13.98
N ILE A 20 -2.88 0.84 -14.12
CA ILE A 20 -3.52 1.58 -15.21
C ILE A 20 -3.07 3.04 -15.23
N LEU A 21 -3.02 3.71 -14.08
CA LEU A 21 -2.53 5.09 -14.00
C LEU A 21 -1.04 5.19 -14.31
N VAL A 22 -0.23 4.24 -13.83
CA VAL A 22 1.22 4.19 -14.14
C VAL A 22 1.48 4.04 -15.64
N GLU A 23 0.70 3.23 -16.36
CA GLU A 23 0.75 3.12 -17.82
C GLU A 23 0.44 4.45 -18.53
N ASN A 24 -0.23 5.38 -17.85
CA ASN A 24 -0.55 6.74 -18.31
C ASN A 24 0.39 7.81 -17.71
N GLY A 25 1.58 7.44 -17.27
CA GLY A 25 2.62 8.38 -16.85
C GLY A 25 2.54 8.82 -15.37
N TRP A 26 1.71 8.18 -14.54
CA TRP A 26 1.68 8.45 -13.11
C TRP A 26 2.81 7.76 -12.37
N THR A 27 3.34 8.39 -11.33
CA THR A 27 4.29 7.77 -10.41
C THR A 27 3.54 6.93 -9.37
N ARG A 28 3.98 5.69 -9.19
CA ARG A 28 3.42 4.81 -8.15
C ARG A 28 4.12 5.05 -6.83
N ALA A 29 3.35 5.22 -5.77
CA ALA A 29 3.83 5.37 -4.41
C ALA A 29 3.10 4.43 -3.44
N LYS A 30 3.73 4.16 -2.30
CA LYS A 30 3.17 3.38 -1.19
C LYS A 30 3.61 3.96 0.13
N PHE A 31 2.70 4.09 1.09
CA PHE A 31 3.04 4.47 2.47
C PHE A 31 3.93 3.43 3.15
N ALA A 32 3.74 2.16 2.81
CA ALA A 32 4.56 1.07 3.32
C ALA A 32 5.93 0.92 2.63
N ALA A 33 6.26 1.71 1.58
CA ALA A 33 7.52 1.55 0.87
C ALA A 33 8.76 1.79 1.76
N PRO A 34 8.83 2.84 2.61
CA PRO A 34 9.98 3.09 3.47
C PRO A 34 10.26 1.93 4.43
N LEU A 35 9.26 1.43 5.13
CA LEU A 35 9.42 0.31 6.06
C LEU A 35 9.81 -0.99 5.34
N LYS A 36 9.30 -1.24 4.16
CA LYS A 36 9.69 -2.39 3.33
C LYS A 36 11.15 -2.28 2.89
N ASN A 37 11.61 -1.08 2.55
CA ASN A 37 13.01 -0.85 2.20
C ASN A 37 13.94 -1.09 3.40
N MET A 38 13.53 -0.75 4.62
CA MET A 38 14.28 -1.10 5.83
C MET A 38 14.43 -2.62 5.99
N LEU A 39 13.34 -3.37 5.79
CA LEU A 39 13.40 -4.84 5.86
C LEU A 39 14.21 -5.44 4.70
N ARG A 40 14.14 -4.85 3.49
CA ARG A 40 15.01 -5.24 2.35
C ARG A 40 16.48 -5.09 2.70
N SER A 41 16.86 -3.95 3.28
CA SER A 41 18.25 -3.71 3.71
C SER A 41 18.70 -4.72 4.75
N LEU A 42 17.87 -4.99 5.76
CA LEU A 42 18.19 -5.99 6.79
C LEU A 42 18.42 -7.39 6.20
N LEU A 43 17.57 -7.82 5.27
CA LEU A 43 17.70 -9.13 4.62
C LEU A 43 18.90 -9.17 3.68
N HIS A 44 19.15 -8.09 2.94
CA HIS A 44 20.33 -7.96 2.08
C HIS A 44 21.63 -8.07 2.88
N ASP A 45 21.72 -7.40 4.03
CA ASP A 45 22.90 -7.46 4.92
C ASP A 45 23.13 -8.86 5.52
N GLN A 46 22.09 -9.70 5.56
CA GLN A 46 22.21 -11.13 5.89
C GLN A 46 22.60 -12.02 4.71
N GLY A 47 22.94 -11.45 3.56
CA GLY A 47 23.37 -12.17 2.36
C GLY A 47 22.23 -12.78 1.53
N VAL A 48 20.98 -12.34 1.73
CA VAL A 48 19.84 -12.83 0.94
C VAL A 48 19.86 -12.21 -0.45
N ILE A 49 19.67 -13.02 -1.47
CA ILE A 49 19.62 -12.52 -2.86
C ILE A 49 18.35 -11.71 -3.13
N PRO A 50 18.39 -10.68 -4.01
CA PRO A 50 17.29 -9.77 -4.26
C PRO A 50 15.96 -10.46 -4.62
N GLU A 51 15.99 -11.51 -5.43
CA GLU A 51 14.80 -12.24 -5.87
C GLU A 51 14.07 -12.89 -4.68
N LEU A 52 14.82 -13.46 -3.74
CA LEU A 52 14.25 -14.07 -2.54
C LEU A 52 13.74 -13.00 -1.59
N ILE A 53 14.41 -11.85 -1.47
CA ILE A 53 13.92 -10.71 -0.69
C ILE A 53 12.55 -10.25 -1.21
N GLU A 54 12.36 -10.10 -2.53
CA GLU A 54 11.07 -9.70 -3.09
C GLU A 54 9.98 -10.76 -2.87
N GLU A 55 10.30 -12.05 -2.96
CA GLU A 55 9.36 -13.12 -2.60
C GLU A 55 8.94 -13.06 -1.11
N MET A 56 9.84 -12.65 -0.22
CA MET A 56 9.54 -12.48 1.20
C MET A 56 8.71 -11.21 1.49
N ILE A 57 8.94 -10.11 0.79
CA ILE A 57 8.31 -8.83 1.09
C ILE A 57 7.00 -8.63 0.33
N GLU A 58 6.97 -8.95 -0.96
CA GLU A 58 5.82 -8.73 -1.84
C GLU A 58 5.17 -10.03 -2.33
N GLY A 59 5.91 -11.13 -2.31
CA GLY A 59 5.51 -12.39 -2.93
C GLY A 59 4.90 -13.41 -1.96
N ARG A 60 4.98 -14.66 -2.38
CA ARG A 60 4.32 -15.82 -1.72
C ARG A 60 4.93 -16.21 -0.37
N LEU A 61 6.19 -15.82 -0.10
CA LEU A 61 6.86 -16.13 1.16
C LEU A 61 6.52 -15.15 2.28
N LYS A 62 5.70 -14.15 2.02
CA LYS A 62 5.32 -13.11 2.97
C LYS A 62 4.70 -13.65 4.25
N GLU A 63 3.95 -14.74 4.15
CA GLU A 63 3.28 -15.41 5.29
C GLU A 63 4.07 -16.64 5.79
N SER A 64 5.21 -16.94 5.20
CA SER A 64 6.01 -18.10 5.56
C SER A 64 7.01 -17.75 6.66
N PRO A 65 7.08 -18.52 7.77
CA PRO A 65 8.12 -18.34 8.78
C PRO A 65 9.52 -18.44 8.17
N SER A 66 10.42 -17.53 8.58
CA SER A 66 11.78 -17.48 8.07
C SER A 66 12.81 -17.64 9.19
N PRO A 67 13.82 -18.51 9.04
CA PRO A 67 14.94 -18.60 9.97
C PRO A 67 15.71 -17.27 10.13
N LEU A 68 15.76 -16.46 9.07
CA LEU A 68 16.38 -15.13 9.04
C LEU A 68 15.66 -14.11 9.96
N LEU A 69 14.43 -14.41 10.34
CA LEU A 69 13.59 -13.62 11.23
C LEU A 69 13.25 -14.40 12.52
N ASN A 70 14.12 -15.32 12.93
CA ASN A 70 13.93 -16.18 14.10
C ASN A 70 12.56 -16.90 14.12
N GLY A 71 12.14 -17.42 12.97
CA GLY A 71 10.88 -18.14 12.82
C GLY A 71 9.65 -17.24 12.68
N ARG A 72 9.80 -15.92 12.66
CA ARG A 72 8.71 -14.99 12.36
C ARG A 72 8.50 -14.86 10.86
N THR A 73 7.30 -14.46 10.45
CA THR A 73 7.01 -14.20 9.04
C THR A 73 7.47 -12.80 8.64
N PRO A 74 7.81 -12.58 7.35
CA PRO A 74 8.07 -11.23 6.83
C PRO A 74 6.88 -10.27 7.07
N ARG A 75 5.65 -10.75 6.98
CA ARG A 75 4.46 -9.95 7.33
C ARG A 75 4.52 -9.46 8.78
N HIS A 76 4.81 -10.35 9.73
CA HIS A 76 4.92 -9.96 11.14
C HIS A 76 6.02 -8.90 11.33
N ALA A 77 7.19 -9.09 10.73
CA ALA A 77 8.29 -8.11 10.79
C ALA A 77 7.88 -6.74 10.23
N MET A 78 7.15 -6.71 9.09
CA MET A 78 6.65 -5.45 8.51
C MET A 78 5.58 -4.80 9.39
N GLN A 79 4.68 -5.56 10.00
CA GLN A 79 3.65 -5.04 10.88
C GLN A 79 4.25 -4.43 12.15
N THR A 80 5.17 -5.13 12.82
CA THR A 80 5.85 -4.63 14.03
C THR A 80 6.72 -3.42 13.73
N LEU A 81 7.46 -3.43 12.62
CA LEU A 81 8.24 -2.28 12.18
C LEU A 81 7.33 -1.07 11.86
N GLY A 82 6.21 -1.32 11.19
CA GLY A 82 5.27 -0.27 10.81
C GLY A 82 4.52 0.34 11.97
N THR A 83 3.98 -0.48 12.85
CA THR A 83 3.10 -0.03 13.94
C THR A 83 3.88 0.21 15.23
N GLU A 84 4.47 -0.84 15.81
CA GLU A 84 5.06 -0.75 17.16
C GLU A 84 6.29 0.16 17.15
N TRP A 85 7.21 -0.05 16.20
CA TRP A 85 8.41 0.79 16.13
C TRP A 85 8.12 2.13 15.50
N GLY A 86 7.61 2.18 14.27
CA GLY A 86 7.47 3.41 13.52
C GLY A 86 6.45 4.35 14.12
N ARG A 87 5.20 3.92 14.19
CA ARG A 87 4.09 4.78 14.63
C ARG A 87 4.06 5.00 16.14
N THR A 88 4.39 3.98 16.95
CA THR A 88 4.26 4.08 18.40
C THR A 88 5.53 4.62 19.06
N CYS A 89 6.72 4.17 18.62
CA CYS A 89 7.97 4.55 19.29
C CYS A 89 8.63 5.80 18.68
N ILE A 90 8.39 6.12 17.41
CA ILE A 90 9.03 7.24 16.74
C ILE A 90 8.03 8.38 16.53
N ASP A 91 7.09 8.21 15.59
CA ASP A 91 6.07 9.21 15.27
C ASP A 91 4.92 8.57 14.50
N GLU A 92 3.67 8.93 14.81
CA GLU A 92 2.49 8.40 14.15
C GLU A 92 2.51 8.67 12.64
N ASP A 93 3.06 9.80 12.23
CA ASP A 93 3.13 10.25 10.84
C ASP A 93 4.43 9.88 10.13
N LEU A 94 5.35 9.17 10.79
CA LEU A 94 6.68 8.80 10.23
C LEU A 94 6.62 8.29 8.78
N TRP A 95 5.72 7.36 8.52
CA TRP A 95 5.60 6.74 7.19
C TRP A 95 4.89 7.62 6.19
N VAL A 96 3.95 8.43 6.66
CA VAL A 96 3.24 9.44 5.85
C VAL A 96 4.24 10.48 5.37
N ASP A 97 5.00 11.07 6.27
CA ASP A 97 6.02 12.07 5.97
C ASP A 97 7.09 11.52 5.03
N ALA A 98 7.56 10.31 5.30
CA ALA A 98 8.57 9.66 4.46
C ALA A 98 8.05 9.42 3.04
N ALA A 99 6.80 9.02 2.88
CA ALA A 99 6.21 8.74 1.57
C ALA A 99 5.86 10.03 0.81
N MET A 100 5.29 11.03 1.50
CA MET A 100 4.86 12.29 0.88
C MET A 100 6.03 13.18 0.48
N ARG A 101 7.19 13.09 1.13
CA ARG A 101 8.38 13.93 0.85
C ARG A 101 8.88 13.86 -0.59
N PHE A 102 8.69 12.73 -1.26
CA PHE A 102 9.16 12.51 -2.63
C PHE A 102 8.07 12.63 -3.69
N VAL A 103 6.86 13.04 -3.30
CA VAL A 103 5.78 13.24 -4.25
C VAL A 103 6.07 14.45 -5.12
N SER A 104 6.19 14.22 -6.43
CA SER A 104 6.41 15.26 -7.43
C SER A 104 5.65 14.89 -8.71
N GLY A 105 4.63 15.70 -9.07
CA GLY A 105 3.77 15.42 -10.23
C GLY A 105 2.63 14.44 -9.94
N PRO A 106 1.97 13.90 -10.98
CA PRO A 106 0.88 12.94 -10.84
C PRO A 106 1.33 11.67 -10.11
N THR A 107 0.73 11.40 -8.96
CA THR A 107 1.15 10.27 -8.10
C THR A 107 -0.06 9.47 -7.63
N VAL A 108 0.05 8.13 -7.70
CA VAL A 108 -0.95 7.20 -7.19
C VAL A 108 -0.41 6.38 -6.01
N PHE A 109 -1.10 6.47 -4.87
CA PHE A 109 -0.91 5.61 -3.71
C PHE A 109 -1.88 4.42 -3.79
N GLU A 110 -1.41 3.19 -3.58
CA GLU A 110 -2.27 2.00 -3.70
C GLU A 110 -2.55 1.30 -2.37
N ASP A 111 -2.04 1.82 -1.26
CA ASP A 111 -2.10 1.20 0.06
C ASP A 111 -2.61 2.12 1.17
N CYS A 112 -3.40 3.14 0.82
CA CYS A 112 -4.00 4.07 1.78
C CYS A 112 -5.01 3.34 2.68
N ARG A 113 -4.80 3.42 4.02
CA ARG A 113 -5.57 2.66 5.01
C ARG A 113 -5.83 3.40 6.31
N PHE A 114 -5.03 4.39 6.67
CA PHE A 114 -5.10 5.10 7.95
C PHE A 114 -5.61 6.53 7.77
N SER A 115 -6.24 7.06 8.81
CA SER A 115 -6.81 8.41 8.80
C SER A 115 -5.76 9.50 8.55
N ASN A 116 -4.56 9.35 9.09
CA ASN A 116 -3.46 10.28 8.87
C ASN A 116 -2.93 10.25 7.43
N GLU A 117 -2.94 9.07 6.77
CA GLU A 117 -2.63 8.95 5.34
C GLU A 117 -3.65 9.68 4.48
N VAL A 118 -4.96 9.52 4.81
CA VAL A 118 -6.06 10.26 4.14
C VAL A 118 -5.92 11.76 4.35
N ALA A 119 -5.64 12.21 5.58
CA ALA A 119 -5.45 13.62 5.88
C ALA A 119 -4.32 14.22 5.04
N ALA A 120 -3.16 13.57 4.99
CA ALA A 120 -2.02 14.02 4.20
C ALA A 120 -2.31 14.10 2.69
N ILE A 121 -3.03 13.10 2.14
CA ILE A 121 -3.45 13.12 0.72
C ILE A 121 -4.40 14.30 0.47
N ARG A 122 -5.41 14.52 1.32
CA ARG A 122 -6.38 15.63 1.18
C ARG A 122 -5.72 17.00 1.35
N GLU A 123 -4.82 17.17 2.30
CA GLU A 123 -4.05 18.40 2.49
C GLU A 123 -3.18 18.73 1.26
N ALA A 124 -2.67 17.72 0.59
CA ALA A 124 -1.96 17.88 -0.69
C ALA A 124 -2.88 18.09 -1.91
N GLY A 125 -4.21 18.21 -1.70
CA GLY A 125 -5.20 18.37 -2.77
C GLY A 125 -5.50 17.09 -3.55
N GLY A 126 -5.20 15.92 -2.99
CA GLY A 126 -5.46 14.62 -3.59
C GLY A 126 -6.86 14.09 -3.31
N THR A 127 -7.19 12.99 -3.97
CA THR A 127 -8.51 12.32 -3.93
C THR A 127 -8.37 10.88 -3.44
N ILE A 128 -9.26 10.46 -2.56
CA ILE A 128 -9.34 9.09 -2.05
C ILE A 128 -10.40 8.32 -2.84
N ILE A 129 -9.99 7.24 -3.49
CA ILE A 129 -10.89 6.40 -4.28
C ILE A 129 -10.92 4.98 -3.70
N GLU A 130 -12.11 4.52 -3.33
CA GLU A 130 -12.29 3.14 -2.92
C GLU A 130 -12.48 2.25 -4.14
N ILE A 131 -11.73 1.13 -4.19
CA ILE A 131 -11.99 0.05 -5.14
C ILE A 131 -12.76 -1.06 -4.42
N GLN A 132 -14.00 -1.26 -4.82
CA GLN A 132 -14.85 -2.34 -4.31
C GLN A 132 -14.95 -3.45 -5.36
N ARG A 133 -14.87 -4.70 -4.92
CA ARG A 133 -15.10 -5.87 -5.77
C ARG A 133 -16.17 -6.76 -5.16
N PRO A 134 -17.21 -7.15 -5.93
CA PRO A 134 -18.23 -8.08 -5.46
C PRO A 134 -17.61 -9.37 -4.91
N GLY A 135 -18.06 -9.80 -3.72
CA GLY A 135 -17.53 -11.00 -3.05
C GLY A 135 -16.21 -10.83 -2.31
N VAL A 136 -15.62 -9.63 -2.31
CA VAL A 136 -14.41 -9.30 -1.54
C VAL A 136 -14.79 -8.43 -0.34
N GLY A 137 -14.36 -8.87 0.84
CA GLY A 137 -14.64 -8.22 2.12
C GLY A 137 -13.46 -8.36 3.10
N PRO A 138 -13.66 -7.97 4.39
CA PRO A 138 -12.62 -8.07 5.41
C PRO A 138 -12.21 -9.52 5.64
N VAL A 139 -10.89 -9.77 5.69
CA VAL A 139 -10.35 -11.13 5.82
C VAL A 139 -10.05 -11.48 7.27
N ASN A 140 -9.56 -10.56 8.11
CA ASN A 140 -9.04 -10.88 9.46
C ASN A 140 -9.43 -9.87 10.56
N GLY A 141 -10.30 -8.90 10.33
CA GLY A 141 -10.71 -7.90 11.34
C GLY A 141 -9.56 -7.06 11.92
N HIS A 142 -8.42 -6.98 11.23
CA HIS A 142 -7.28 -6.17 11.67
C HIS A 142 -7.59 -4.68 11.52
N VAL A 143 -7.06 -3.82 12.43
CA VAL A 143 -7.26 -2.37 12.41
C VAL A 143 -6.93 -1.72 11.04
N SER A 144 -6.00 -2.31 10.28
CA SER A 144 -5.67 -1.87 8.92
C SER A 144 -6.72 -2.24 7.86
N GLU A 145 -7.81 -2.90 8.23
CA GLU A 145 -8.96 -3.23 7.36
C GLU A 145 -10.17 -2.32 7.62
N VAL A 146 -10.04 -1.34 8.52
CA VAL A 146 -11.04 -0.28 8.67
C VAL A 146 -10.94 0.61 7.44
N LEU A 147 -12.00 0.62 6.63
CA LEU A 147 -12.06 1.47 5.45
C LEU A 147 -12.13 2.93 5.87
N VAL A 148 -11.30 3.73 5.26
CA VAL A 148 -11.36 5.18 5.37
C VAL A 148 -12.48 5.72 4.46
N GLU A 149 -13.09 6.85 4.82
CA GLU A 149 -14.15 7.46 4.02
C GLU A 149 -13.58 7.92 2.67
N PRO A 150 -14.06 7.36 1.54
CA PRO A 150 -13.59 7.72 0.22
C PRO A 150 -14.33 8.96 -0.32
N ASP A 151 -13.69 9.69 -1.23
CA ASP A 151 -14.33 10.75 -2.00
C ASP A 151 -15.14 10.15 -3.17
N TRP A 152 -14.67 9.01 -3.71
CA TRP A 152 -15.30 8.25 -4.79
C TRP A 152 -15.18 6.75 -4.58
N THR A 153 -16.11 6.01 -5.19
CA THR A 153 -16.07 4.53 -5.21
C THR A 153 -16.14 4.01 -6.64
N ILE A 154 -15.20 3.12 -6.96
CA ILE A 154 -15.19 2.37 -8.23
C ILE A 154 -15.56 0.92 -7.95
N ILE A 155 -16.64 0.45 -8.57
CA ILE A 155 -17.03 -0.97 -8.52
C ILE A 155 -16.25 -1.74 -9.58
N ASN A 156 -15.37 -2.62 -9.14
CA ASN A 156 -14.57 -3.51 -9.98
C ASN A 156 -15.28 -4.85 -10.16
N ASP A 157 -16.32 -4.85 -10.97
CA ASP A 157 -17.24 -5.99 -11.24
C ASP A 157 -17.01 -6.63 -12.60
N GLY A 158 -16.05 -6.12 -13.38
CA GLY A 158 -15.75 -6.58 -14.73
C GLY A 158 -14.31 -7.04 -14.93
N ASP A 159 -13.89 -7.02 -16.17
CA ASP A 159 -12.51 -7.29 -16.59
C ASP A 159 -11.61 -6.05 -16.44
N ILE A 160 -10.36 -6.18 -16.89
CA ILE A 160 -9.36 -5.10 -16.76
C ILE A 160 -9.73 -3.89 -17.63
N GLU A 161 -10.39 -4.07 -18.77
CA GLU A 161 -10.77 -2.97 -19.67
C GLU A 161 -11.95 -2.18 -19.08
N ALA A 162 -12.89 -2.86 -18.42
CA ALA A 162 -13.96 -2.21 -17.66
C ALA A 162 -13.39 -1.39 -16.50
N LEU A 163 -12.41 -1.92 -15.77
CA LEU A 163 -11.72 -1.17 -14.72
C LEU A 163 -10.97 0.03 -15.30
N ARG A 164 -10.29 -0.14 -16.42
CA ARG A 164 -9.56 0.93 -17.14
C ARG A 164 -10.49 2.10 -17.47
N SER A 165 -11.64 1.83 -18.03
CA SER A 165 -12.63 2.87 -18.36
C SER A 165 -13.09 3.64 -17.13
N LYS A 166 -13.32 2.97 -16.00
CA LYS A 166 -13.76 3.60 -14.75
C LYS A 166 -12.66 4.43 -14.07
N VAL A 167 -11.40 4.02 -14.17
CA VAL A 167 -10.25 4.74 -13.57
C VAL A 167 -9.92 6.03 -14.33
N HIS A 168 -10.20 6.11 -15.64
CA HIS A 168 -9.95 7.30 -16.46
C HIS A 168 -11.07 8.36 -16.39
N SER A 169 -12.21 8.03 -15.82
CA SER A 169 -13.39 8.91 -15.73
C SER A 169 -13.91 8.93 -14.28
N PRO A 170 -13.09 9.35 -13.29
CA PRO A 170 -13.56 9.51 -11.92
C PRO A 170 -14.43 10.77 -11.75
#